data_88fe06bb6932bcbf27aa09f26f596391
#
_entry.id   88fe06bb6932bcbf27aa09f26f596391
#
_cell.length_a   1.000
_cell.length_b   1.000
_cell.length_c   1.000
_cell.angle_alpha   90.00
_cell.angle_beta   90.00
_cell.angle_gamma   90.00
#
_symmetry.space_group_name_H-M   'P 1'
#
loop_
_entity.id
_entity.type
_entity.pdbx_description
1 polymer ?
#
loop_
_entity_poly.entity_id
_entity_poly.type
_entity_poly.pdbx_seq_one_letter_code
_entity_poly.pdbx_strand_id
1 'polypeptide(L)'
;RASLAPFVSRIPRRIGFTGDARGPVLTDSVDRSERLMTNHRVAYYLELLRPFGEVPAATAPEIVPPAEAKAWAAGHLPGDTWAGLNPGATYGKAKQWYPERFVEIGKRLASRGFRVAVVGGPAEAALGSKVAESIGTSATNFSGKTTLPRLAALIARCAVFVTNDTGPRHFAVAADVPCV
;
A
#
# COMPACT_ATOMS: atom_id res chain seq x y z
N ARG A 1 4.61 -3.24 -24.68
CA ARG A 1 4.09 -4.64 -24.72
C ARG A 1 2.66 -4.74 -24.16
N ALA A 2 2.34 -4.10 -23.03
CA ALA A 2 1.02 -4.19 -22.41
C ALA A 2 -0.14 -3.69 -23.30
N SER A 3 0.08 -2.67 -24.13
CA SER A 3 -0.94 -2.11 -25.04
C SER A 3 -1.28 -3.00 -26.26
N LEU A 4 -0.44 -3.96 -26.59
CA LEU A 4 -0.68 -4.87 -27.72
C LEU A 4 -1.72 -5.94 -27.38
N ALA A 5 -1.80 -6.41 -26.13
CA ALA A 5 -2.74 -7.45 -25.74
C ALA A 5 -4.21 -7.06 -26.02
N PRO A 6 -4.71 -5.88 -25.60
CA PRO A 6 -6.06 -5.44 -25.93
C PRO A 6 -6.31 -5.27 -27.44
N PHE A 7 -5.29 -4.88 -28.21
CA PHE A 7 -5.38 -4.75 -29.65
C PHE A 7 -5.52 -6.10 -30.33
N VAL A 8 -4.65 -7.05 -30.00
CA VAL A 8 -4.68 -8.43 -30.55
C VAL A 8 -5.98 -9.15 -30.15
N SER A 9 -6.46 -8.92 -28.92
CA SER A 9 -7.73 -9.47 -28.43
C SER A 9 -8.97 -8.77 -29.01
N ARG A 10 -8.79 -7.83 -29.95
CA ARG A 10 -9.87 -7.09 -30.63
C ARG A 10 -10.83 -6.39 -29.67
N ILE A 11 -10.34 -5.92 -28.51
CA ILE A 11 -11.13 -5.12 -27.59
C ILE A 11 -11.55 -3.83 -28.33
N PRO A 12 -12.86 -3.54 -28.44
CA PRO A 12 -13.35 -2.49 -29.33
C PRO A 12 -12.93 -1.09 -28.87
N ARG A 13 -12.85 -0.83 -27.58
CA ARG A 13 -12.44 0.47 -27.06
C ARG A 13 -11.17 0.35 -26.21
N ARG A 14 -10.14 1.08 -26.61
CA ARG A 14 -8.80 1.00 -26.03
C ARG A 14 -8.29 2.40 -25.71
N ILE A 15 -8.38 2.78 -24.44
CA ILE A 15 -8.03 4.10 -23.94
C ILE A 15 -6.64 4.04 -23.31
N GLY A 16 -5.83 5.04 -23.55
CA GLY A 16 -4.49 5.13 -22.95
C GLY A 16 -3.81 6.47 -23.18
N PHE A 17 -2.74 6.69 -22.45
CA PHE A 17 -1.88 7.84 -22.69
C PHE A 17 -1.07 7.65 -23.96
N THR A 18 -0.86 8.76 -24.71
CA THR A 18 0.10 8.82 -25.81
C THR A 18 1.52 8.55 -25.31
N GLY A 19 2.43 8.23 -26.22
CA GLY A 19 3.83 7.93 -25.92
C GLY A 19 4.18 6.45 -26.09
N ASP A 20 5.46 6.12 -26.11
CA ASP A 20 6.01 4.78 -26.32
C ASP A 20 5.43 4.04 -27.54
N ALA A 21 5.14 4.76 -28.64
CA ALA A 21 4.55 4.26 -29.88
C ALA A 21 3.19 3.53 -29.69
N ARG A 22 2.40 3.88 -28.67
CA ARG A 22 1.09 3.24 -28.39
C ARG A 22 -0.07 3.82 -29.20
N GLY A 23 0.06 5.05 -29.71
CA GLY A 23 -1.02 5.73 -30.41
C GLY A 23 -1.76 4.87 -31.44
N PRO A 24 -1.09 4.15 -32.36
CA PRO A 24 -1.74 3.34 -33.39
C PRO A 24 -2.62 2.19 -32.87
N VAL A 25 -2.42 1.74 -31.65
CA VAL A 25 -3.20 0.63 -31.07
C VAL A 25 -4.30 1.09 -30.10
N LEU A 26 -4.40 2.40 -29.86
CA LEU A 26 -5.46 3.00 -29.04
C LEU A 26 -6.62 3.48 -29.95
N THR A 27 -7.84 3.41 -29.43
CA THR A 27 -9.02 4.05 -30.09
C THR A 27 -9.22 5.46 -29.57
N ASP A 28 -8.91 5.69 -28.31
CA ASP A 28 -8.99 6.99 -27.63
C ASP A 28 -7.66 7.25 -26.95
N SER A 29 -6.97 8.29 -27.36
CA SER A 29 -5.69 8.66 -26.78
C SER A 29 -5.82 9.91 -25.92
N VAL A 30 -5.20 9.89 -24.73
CA VAL A 30 -5.07 11.05 -23.86
C VAL A 30 -3.63 11.54 -23.96
N ASP A 31 -3.45 12.84 -24.20
CA ASP A 31 -2.12 13.40 -24.34
C ASP A 31 -1.34 13.36 -23.01
N ARG A 32 -0.09 12.93 -23.10
CA ARG A 32 0.83 12.84 -21.96
C ARG A 32 1.64 14.13 -21.85
N SER A 33 0.99 15.23 -21.46
CA SER A 33 1.67 16.49 -21.26
C SER A 33 2.59 16.49 -20.03
N GLU A 34 3.61 17.34 -20.03
CA GLU A 34 4.51 17.51 -18.86
C GLU A 34 3.73 17.91 -17.62
N ARG A 35 2.72 18.77 -17.76
CA ARG A 35 1.83 19.17 -16.65
C ARG A 35 1.12 17.96 -16.02
N LEU A 36 0.69 16.99 -16.81
CA LEU A 36 0.06 15.77 -16.29
C LEU A 36 1.06 14.89 -15.54
N MET A 37 2.31 14.84 -16.00
CA MET A 37 3.34 14.03 -15.35
C MET A 37 3.78 14.57 -13.98
N THR A 38 3.61 15.86 -13.73
CA THR A 38 3.89 16.49 -12.43
C THR A 38 2.76 16.35 -11.42
N ASN A 39 1.55 15.99 -11.87
CA ASN A 39 0.41 15.80 -11.00
C ASN A 39 0.56 14.55 -10.11
N HIS A 40 -0.17 14.56 -8.99
CA HIS A 40 -0.31 13.36 -8.17
C HIS A 40 -0.84 12.19 -9.02
N ARG A 41 -0.34 10.97 -8.79
CA ARG A 41 -0.65 9.80 -9.64
C ARG A 41 -2.15 9.50 -9.78
N VAL A 42 -2.95 9.75 -8.74
CA VAL A 42 -4.42 9.60 -8.82
C VAL A 42 -4.97 10.56 -9.89
N ALA A 43 -4.66 11.85 -9.81
CA ALA A 43 -5.09 12.84 -10.79
C ALA A 43 -4.59 12.49 -12.21
N TYR A 44 -3.34 12.04 -12.33
CA TYR A 44 -2.79 11.58 -13.59
C TYR A 44 -3.61 10.45 -14.22
N TYR A 45 -3.98 9.42 -13.45
CA TYR A 45 -4.76 8.30 -14.00
C TYR A 45 -6.24 8.64 -14.24
N LEU A 46 -6.82 9.56 -13.50
CA LEU A 46 -8.19 10.03 -13.72
C LEU A 46 -8.35 10.70 -15.09
N GLU A 47 -7.31 11.29 -15.65
CA GLU A 47 -7.34 11.86 -17.01
C GLU A 47 -7.69 10.83 -18.09
N LEU A 48 -7.49 9.54 -17.85
CA LEU A 48 -7.94 8.47 -18.76
C LEU A 48 -9.47 8.40 -18.88
N LEU A 49 -10.22 9.05 -18.01
CA LEU A 49 -11.68 9.16 -18.09
C LEU A 49 -12.15 10.27 -19.02
N ARG A 50 -11.26 11.20 -19.42
CA ARG A 50 -11.60 12.32 -20.31
C ARG A 50 -12.39 11.94 -21.57
N PRO A 51 -12.11 10.83 -22.27
CA PRO A 51 -12.93 10.40 -23.41
C PRO A 51 -14.38 10.00 -23.07
N PHE A 52 -14.72 9.93 -21.79
CA PHE A 52 -16.09 9.63 -21.32
C PHE A 52 -16.85 10.87 -20.83
N GLY A 53 -16.20 12.04 -20.72
CA GLY A 53 -16.79 13.28 -20.24
C GLY A 53 -15.90 14.03 -19.25
N GLU A 54 -16.50 14.58 -18.22
CA GLU A 54 -15.75 15.30 -17.18
C GLU A 54 -14.83 14.37 -16.39
N VAL A 55 -13.62 14.85 -16.13
CA VAL A 55 -12.67 14.17 -15.26
C VAL A 55 -13.01 14.50 -13.81
N PRO A 56 -13.36 13.52 -12.97
CA PRO A 56 -13.66 13.78 -11.59
C PRO A 56 -12.46 14.36 -10.84
N ALA A 57 -12.72 15.17 -9.84
CA ALA A 57 -11.67 15.65 -8.94
C ALA A 57 -10.99 14.46 -8.24
N ALA A 58 -9.67 14.56 -8.10
CA ALA A 58 -8.93 13.56 -7.35
C ALA A 58 -9.31 13.63 -5.86
N THR A 59 -9.82 12.53 -5.32
CA THR A 59 -10.10 12.36 -3.90
C THR A 59 -8.99 11.55 -3.24
N ALA A 60 -8.87 11.64 -1.93
CA ALA A 60 -8.02 10.72 -1.18
C ALA A 60 -8.48 9.26 -1.43
N PRO A 61 -7.55 8.32 -1.61
CA PRO A 61 -7.91 6.92 -1.68
C PRO A 61 -8.55 6.48 -0.35
N GLU A 62 -9.60 5.68 -0.44
CA GLU A 62 -10.27 5.10 0.73
C GLU A 62 -10.28 3.58 0.61
N ILE A 63 -10.10 2.89 1.73
CA ILE A 63 -10.24 1.45 1.82
C ILE A 63 -11.16 1.09 2.98
N VAL A 64 -12.22 0.36 2.68
CA VAL A 64 -13.17 -0.13 3.68
C VAL A 64 -13.02 -1.65 3.79
N PRO A 65 -12.30 -2.16 4.81
CA PRO A 65 -12.19 -3.60 5.00
C PRO A 65 -13.55 -4.23 5.30
N PRO A 66 -13.82 -5.46 4.82
CA PRO A 66 -15.03 -6.20 5.12
C PRO A 66 -15.23 -6.40 6.64
N ALA A 67 -16.48 -6.57 7.07
CA ALA A 67 -16.83 -6.75 8.49
C ALA A 67 -16.07 -7.92 9.15
N GLU A 68 -15.92 -9.04 8.43
CA GLU A 68 -15.13 -10.19 8.89
C GLU A 68 -13.65 -9.83 9.16
N ALA A 69 -13.04 -9.05 8.26
CA ALA A 69 -11.65 -8.63 8.43
C ALA A 69 -11.50 -7.65 9.61
N LYS A 70 -12.47 -6.75 9.79
CA LYS A 70 -12.53 -5.85 10.97
C LYS A 70 -12.65 -6.62 12.27
N ALA A 71 -13.56 -7.61 12.32
CA ALA A 71 -13.72 -8.48 13.49
C ALA A 71 -12.45 -9.28 13.80
N TRP A 72 -11.82 -9.84 12.76
CA TRP A 72 -10.55 -10.53 12.90
C TRP A 72 -9.48 -9.60 13.50
N ALA A 73 -9.31 -8.40 12.95
CA ALA A 73 -8.33 -7.43 13.44
C ALA A 73 -8.61 -7.00 14.88
N ALA A 74 -9.87 -6.77 15.25
CA ALA A 74 -10.27 -6.43 16.61
C ALA A 74 -9.89 -7.53 17.62
N GLY A 75 -10.08 -8.79 17.25
CA GLY A 75 -9.71 -9.94 18.10
C GLY A 75 -8.18 -10.11 18.27
N HIS A 76 -7.39 -9.71 17.27
CA HIS A 76 -5.92 -9.86 17.30
C HIS A 76 -5.19 -8.62 17.82
N LEU A 77 -5.79 -7.45 17.67
CA LEU A 77 -5.29 -6.16 18.15
C LEU A 77 -6.31 -5.56 19.16
N PRO A 78 -6.45 -6.13 20.36
CA PRO A 78 -7.34 -5.56 21.37
C PRO A 78 -6.81 -4.22 21.91
N GLY A 79 -7.70 -3.29 22.20
CA GLY A 79 -7.36 -1.93 22.63
C GLY A 79 -6.97 -1.02 21.45
N ASP A 80 -6.56 0.20 21.74
CA ASP A 80 -6.37 1.27 20.75
C ASP A 80 -4.91 1.72 20.59
N THR A 81 -3.98 1.13 21.33
CA THR A 81 -2.59 1.58 21.38
C THR A 81 -1.66 0.68 20.58
N TRP A 82 -1.94 0.57 19.27
CA TRP A 82 -1.10 -0.21 18.36
C TRP A 82 -0.32 0.67 17.41
N ALA A 83 0.93 0.29 17.15
CA ALA A 83 1.76 0.82 16.08
C ALA A 83 2.12 -0.30 15.10
N GLY A 84 2.03 -0.02 13.81
CA GLY A 84 2.39 -0.98 12.77
C GLY A 84 3.81 -0.75 12.25
N LEU A 85 4.53 -1.82 11.99
CA LEU A 85 5.85 -1.80 11.35
C LEU A 85 5.86 -2.72 10.13
N ASN A 86 6.31 -2.20 8.96
CA ASN A 86 6.53 -2.99 7.76
C ASN A 86 8.00 -2.92 7.31
N PRO A 87 8.87 -3.79 7.85
CA PRO A 87 10.30 -3.76 7.56
C PRO A 87 10.67 -4.35 6.20
N GLY A 88 9.73 -5.03 5.53
CA GLY A 88 9.96 -5.66 4.24
C GLY A 88 9.87 -4.72 3.04
N ALA A 89 10.35 -5.18 1.88
CA ALA A 89 10.18 -4.53 0.59
C ALA A 89 10.22 -5.57 -0.54
N THR A 90 9.09 -5.85 -1.15
CA THR A 90 8.94 -6.90 -2.18
C THR A 90 9.77 -6.64 -3.44
N TYR A 91 9.98 -5.38 -3.83
CA TYR A 91 10.65 -4.99 -5.07
C TYR A 91 12.14 -4.63 -4.93
N GLY A 92 12.82 -5.22 -3.95
CA GLY A 92 14.27 -5.19 -3.86
C GLY A 92 14.85 -4.43 -2.68
N LYS A 93 16.09 -4.78 -2.36
CA LYS A 93 16.83 -4.25 -1.20
C LYS A 93 17.05 -2.74 -1.22
N ALA A 94 17.02 -2.10 -2.40
CA ALA A 94 17.21 -0.66 -2.53
C ALA A 94 16.11 0.19 -1.87
N LYS A 95 14.90 -0.40 -1.67
CA LYS A 95 13.77 0.25 -0.97
C LYS A 95 13.63 -0.21 0.49
N GLN A 96 14.50 -1.11 0.94
CA GLN A 96 14.43 -1.66 2.27
C GLN A 96 15.35 -0.89 3.21
N TRP A 97 14.76 -0.20 4.17
CA TRP A 97 15.52 0.40 5.25
C TRP A 97 16.06 -0.68 6.19
N TYR A 98 17.06 -0.36 6.99
CA TYR A 98 17.76 -1.32 7.86
C TYR A 98 16.81 -1.92 8.90
N PRO A 99 16.71 -3.26 8.99
CA PRO A 99 15.85 -3.93 9.97
C PRO A 99 16.13 -3.51 11.42
N GLU A 100 17.38 -3.23 11.73
CA GLU A 100 17.83 -2.78 13.07
C GLU A 100 17.18 -1.45 13.46
N ARG A 101 16.91 -0.58 12.48
CA ARG A 101 16.23 0.69 12.72
C ARG A 101 14.74 0.50 13.01
N PHE A 102 14.10 -0.47 12.36
CA PHE A 102 12.74 -0.87 12.71
C PHE A 102 12.66 -1.44 14.14
N VAL A 103 13.66 -2.23 14.57
CA VAL A 103 13.76 -2.73 15.94
C VAL A 103 13.91 -1.56 16.91
N GLU A 104 14.77 -0.59 16.62
CA GLU A 104 14.97 0.59 17.47
C GLU A 104 13.69 1.40 17.64
N ILE A 105 12.99 1.68 16.52
CA ILE A 105 11.70 2.37 16.57
C ILE A 105 10.66 1.56 17.33
N GLY A 106 10.57 0.25 17.09
CA GLY A 106 9.65 -0.63 17.80
C GLY A 106 9.87 -0.62 19.31
N LYS A 107 11.11 -0.65 19.77
CA LYS A 107 11.45 -0.53 21.19
C LYS A 107 11.07 0.83 21.78
N ARG A 108 11.30 1.92 21.03
CA ARG A 108 10.90 3.27 21.45
C ARG A 108 9.37 3.43 21.53
N LEU A 109 8.63 2.81 20.60
CA LEU A 109 7.17 2.79 20.66
C LEU A 109 6.67 1.95 21.84
N ALA A 110 7.27 0.78 22.06
CA ALA A 110 6.96 -0.08 23.21
C ALA A 110 7.20 0.63 24.56
N SER A 111 8.30 1.38 24.71
CA SER A 111 8.58 2.16 25.92
C SER A 111 7.59 3.31 26.16
N ARG A 112 6.81 3.70 25.13
CA ARG A 112 5.72 4.69 25.20
C ARG A 112 4.33 4.05 25.38
N GLY A 113 4.29 2.74 25.66
CA GLY A 113 3.04 2.02 25.92
C GLY A 113 2.35 1.46 24.65
N PHE A 114 2.97 1.56 23.47
CA PHE A 114 2.40 0.95 22.27
C PHE A 114 2.67 -0.56 22.23
N ARG A 115 1.69 -1.31 21.76
CA ARG A 115 1.90 -2.66 21.23
C ARG A 115 2.30 -2.54 19.77
N VAL A 116 3.17 -3.42 19.28
CA VAL A 116 3.75 -3.33 17.95
C VAL A 116 3.27 -4.50 17.08
N ALA A 117 2.62 -4.19 15.96
CA ALA A 117 2.25 -5.16 14.96
C ALA A 117 3.27 -5.15 13.80
N VAL A 118 4.07 -6.19 13.68
CA VAL A 118 5.00 -6.35 12.56
C VAL A 118 4.28 -7.06 11.43
N VAL A 119 4.22 -6.42 10.25
CA VAL A 119 3.53 -6.95 9.07
C VAL A 119 4.48 -7.15 7.89
N GLY A 120 4.08 -7.98 6.94
CA GLY A 120 4.82 -8.27 5.72
C GLY A 120 4.18 -9.42 4.95
N GLY A 121 4.63 -9.64 3.72
CA GLY A 121 4.21 -10.79 2.91
C GLY A 121 4.79 -12.13 3.42
N PRO A 122 4.36 -13.25 2.82
CA PRO A 122 4.89 -14.58 3.20
C PRO A 122 6.40 -14.71 3.06
N ALA A 123 6.99 -14.11 2.03
CA ALA A 123 8.45 -14.12 1.81
C ALA A 123 9.21 -13.32 2.88
N GLU A 124 8.53 -12.46 3.62
CA GLU A 124 9.09 -11.58 4.66
C GLU A 124 8.85 -12.12 6.08
N ALA A 125 8.23 -13.31 6.21
CA ALA A 125 7.88 -13.90 7.51
C ALA A 125 9.08 -14.05 8.45
N ALA A 126 10.22 -14.52 7.94
CA ALA A 126 11.45 -14.66 8.71
C ALA A 126 12.01 -13.31 9.20
N LEU A 127 11.97 -12.28 8.34
CA LEU A 127 12.38 -10.92 8.71
C LEU A 127 11.45 -10.37 9.79
N GLY A 128 10.13 -10.53 9.62
CA GLY A 128 9.11 -10.10 10.58
C GLY A 128 9.29 -10.78 11.94
N SER A 129 9.59 -12.08 11.98
CA SER A 129 9.89 -12.79 13.23
C SER A 129 11.10 -12.22 13.94
N LYS A 130 12.22 -12.06 13.21
CA LYS A 130 13.46 -11.50 13.76
C LYS A 130 13.25 -10.09 14.35
N VAL A 131 12.51 -9.24 13.66
CA VAL A 131 12.21 -7.88 14.13
C VAL A 131 11.33 -7.93 15.38
N ALA A 132 10.25 -8.70 15.37
CA ALA A 132 9.34 -8.81 16.52
C ALA A 132 10.04 -9.39 17.76
N GLU A 133 10.81 -10.47 17.60
CA GLU A 133 11.61 -11.08 18.67
C GLU A 133 12.61 -10.08 19.28
N SER A 134 13.28 -9.29 18.43
CA SER A 134 14.25 -8.29 18.86
C SER A 134 13.61 -7.10 19.59
N ILE A 135 12.34 -6.77 19.30
CA ILE A 135 11.57 -5.76 20.04
C ILE A 135 11.14 -6.31 21.40
N GLY A 136 10.74 -7.57 21.48
CA GLY A 136 10.33 -8.26 22.70
C GLY A 136 8.82 -8.47 22.82
N THR A 137 8.33 -8.67 24.06
CA THR A 137 6.95 -9.08 24.37
C THR A 137 5.86 -8.11 23.92
N SER A 138 6.21 -6.84 23.68
CA SER A 138 5.28 -5.82 23.16
C SER A 138 5.01 -5.96 21.67
N ALA A 139 5.74 -6.82 20.93
CA ALA A 139 5.59 -6.99 19.51
C ALA A 139 4.93 -8.32 19.13
N THR A 140 4.08 -8.27 18.11
CA THR A 140 3.45 -9.46 17.51
C THR A 140 3.74 -9.51 16.01
N ASN A 141 4.21 -10.66 15.52
CA ASN A 141 4.48 -10.87 14.10
C ASN A 141 3.25 -11.38 13.36
N PHE A 142 2.76 -10.58 12.43
CA PHE A 142 1.68 -10.90 11.48
C PHE A 142 2.20 -11.14 10.05
N SER A 143 3.51 -11.08 9.80
CA SER A 143 4.07 -11.27 8.46
C SER A 143 3.75 -12.67 7.93
N GLY A 144 3.19 -12.73 6.72
CA GLY A 144 2.74 -13.96 6.10
C GLY A 144 1.45 -14.55 6.67
N LYS A 145 0.82 -13.90 7.66
CA LYS A 145 -0.37 -14.42 8.37
C LYS A 145 -1.66 -13.66 8.04
N THR A 146 -1.60 -12.68 7.13
CA THR A 146 -2.75 -11.86 6.76
C THR A 146 -3.09 -11.99 5.29
N THR A 147 -4.38 -11.99 4.96
CA THR A 147 -4.87 -11.65 3.62
C THR A 147 -4.86 -10.13 3.44
N LEU A 148 -4.97 -9.62 2.20
CA LEU A 148 -5.05 -8.17 1.96
C LEU A 148 -6.18 -7.48 2.74
N PRO A 149 -7.43 -8.00 2.81
CA PRO A 149 -8.48 -7.42 3.64
C PRO A 149 -8.12 -7.38 5.14
N ARG A 150 -7.52 -8.46 5.67
CA ARG A 150 -7.07 -8.51 7.08
C ARG A 150 -5.93 -7.55 7.35
N LEU A 151 -4.98 -7.41 6.42
CA LEU A 151 -3.89 -6.43 6.52
C LEU A 151 -4.44 -5.00 6.57
N ALA A 152 -5.40 -4.67 5.68
CA ALA A 152 -6.02 -3.35 5.67
C ALA A 152 -6.75 -3.07 7.00
N ALA A 153 -7.51 -4.05 7.52
CA ALA A 153 -8.19 -3.93 8.79
C ALA A 153 -7.23 -3.80 9.99
N LEU A 154 -6.09 -4.51 9.94
CA LEU A 154 -5.04 -4.42 10.95
C LEU A 154 -4.40 -3.03 10.94
N ILE A 155 -4.01 -2.53 9.76
CA ILE A 155 -3.40 -1.21 9.61
C ILE A 155 -4.37 -0.12 10.12
N ALA A 156 -5.65 -0.20 9.77
CA ALA A 156 -6.67 0.75 10.22
C ALA A 156 -6.85 0.82 11.75
N ARG A 157 -6.32 -0.14 12.51
CA ARG A 157 -6.31 -0.12 13.98
C ARG A 157 -5.02 0.44 14.57
N CYS A 158 -4.05 0.79 13.75
CA CYS A 158 -2.80 1.37 14.21
C CYS A 158 -2.93 2.89 14.36
N ALA A 159 -2.40 3.43 15.43
CA ALA A 159 -2.31 4.88 15.63
C ALA A 159 -1.19 5.51 14.77
N VAL A 160 -0.21 4.70 14.38
CA VAL A 160 0.89 5.10 13.49
C VAL A 160 1.42 3.88 12.75
N PHE A 161 1.88 4.09 11.53
CA PHE A 161 2.42 3.03 10.68
C PHE A 161 3.79 3.43 10.11
N VAL A 162 4.84 2.68 10.44
CA VAL A 162 6.21 2.92 9.95
C VAL A 162 6.52 1.88 8.86
N THR A 163 6.88 2.35 7.68
CA THR A 163 6.97 1.47 6.52
C THR A 163 8.00 1.92 5.50
N ASN A 164 8.55 0.97 4.78
CA ASN A 164 9.22 1.28 3.52
C ASN A 164 8.20 1.72 2.45
N ASP A 165 8.69 2.33 1.34
CA ASP A 165 7.84 2.71 0.20
C ASP A 165 7.32 1.47 -0.55
N THR A 166 6.27 0.85 -0.02
CA THR A 166 5.69 -0.42 -0.48
C THR A 166 4.16 -0.39 -0.41
N GLY A 167 3.51 -1.49 -0.83
CA GLY A 167 2.05 -1.61 -0.83
C GLY A 167 1.36 -1.24 0.49
N PRO A 168 1.81 -1.73 1.65
CA PRO A 168 1.21 -1.40 2.94
C PRO A 168 1.13 0.10 3.27
N ARG A 169 2.05 0.93 2.76
CA ARG A 169 1.96 2.39 2.88
C ARG A 169 0.66 2.93 2.30
N HIS A 170 0.26 2.44 1.14
CA HIS A 170 -0.97 2.88 0.50
C HIS A 170 -2.23 2.47 1.28
N PHE A 171 -2.18 1.33 1.98
CA PHE A 171 -3.25 0.94 2.91
C PHE A 171 -3.33 1.89 4.11
N ALA A 172 -2.20 2.31 4.67
CA ALA A 172 -2.17 3.27 5.78
C ALA A 172 -2.79 4.60 5.35
N VAL A 173 -2.36 5.14 4.19
CA VAL A 173 -2.93 6.39 3.63
C VAL A 173 -4.44 6.23 3.38
N ALA A 174 -4.88 5.12 2.80
CA ALA A 174 -6.29 4.89 2.48
C ALA A 174 -7.17 4.61 3.72
N ALA A 175 -6.56 4.29 4.86
CA ALA A 175 -7.21 4.12 6.16
C ALA A 175 -7.08 5.36 7.07
N ASP A 176 -6.53 6.47 6.54
CA ASP A 176 -6.25 7.71 7.29
C ASP A 176 -5.34 7.49 8.52
N VAL A 177 -4.41 6.53 8.42
CA VAL A 177 -3.43 6.24 9.46
C VAL A 177 -2.15 7.01 9.17
N PRO A 178 -1.66 7.85 10.11
CA PRO A 178 -0.38 8.53 9.97
C PRO A 178 0.74 7.54 9.65
N CYS A 179 1.48 7.78 8.55
CA CYS A 179 2.57 6.89 8.14
C CYS A 179 3.88 7.63 7.85
N VAL A 180 4.96 6.98 8.21
CA VAL A 180 6.35 7.45 8.03
C VAL A 180 7.14 6.41 7.25
#